data_4581ffb6be4afb5d1e8a472bddcc45e2
#
_entry.id   4581ffb6be4afb5d1e8a472bddcc45e2
#
_cell.length_a   1.000
_cell.length_b   1.000
_cell.length_c   1.000
_cell.angle_alpha   90.00
_cell.angle_beta   90.00
_cell.angle_gamma   90.00
#
_symmetry.space_group_name_H-M   'P 1'
#
loop_
_entity.id
_entity.type
_entity.pdbx_description
1 polymer ?
#
loop_
_entity_poly.entity_id
_entity_poly.type
_entity_poly.pdbx_seq_one_letter_code
_entity_poly.pdbx_strand_id
1 'polypeptide(L)'
;MKKDFKYYIALLFGAVMLFTACEEEKPDFFDESANSVYFNYEYASEFSNDINFANFIMNDPESIYVNVRLKVLGYVSDETRKVSLKSKAISGYELPEIDIPEVSFAAGEYEKEVPICVWRPKNQNVEYKACIYIDGDEPGTMSGGVEGRSEYYITVSDKYDKPADWTSTSLFQNYLGDWNPQKHRFLVKYFNSDTYISDVLAEYDQWRILAECNANAVKTMRENGGDEDGNLIDFPFHTDCEYEKPLYWTSSHDKYLGEYTNKVFAHITKMLSITTANENEILGNESSLVELNKQAAKVMMETYNKLFIEWGLGWKDYYNEAYIPMHSDIDYEVVRPIFWSPESPDEGQRIKQFYGEYSDEKYKFMIETFIKKQEAANQPFILLEMFPIKYNNSSNVISFDTEVGGINSIREYQKLFKNAYKSAPAGTYGFTFP
;
A
#
# COMPACT_ATOMS: atom_id res chain seq x y z
N MET A 1 97.20 -27.68 -14.47
CA MET A 1 96.97 -26.24 -14.19
C MET A 1 95.89 -25.55 -15.04
N LYS A 2 95.10 -26.18 -15.96
CA LYS A 2 94.05 -25.54 -16.73
C LYS A 2 92.62 -25.87 -16.25
N LYS A 3 92.44 -26.83 -15.34
CA LYS A 3 91.12 -27.22 -14.82
C LYS A 3 90.71 -26.42 -13.61
N ASP A 4 91.62 -26.01 -12.79
CA ASP A 4 91.35 -25.33 -11.53
C ASP A 4 90.95 -23.83 -11.73
N PHE A 5 91.43 -23.22 -12.81
CA PHE A 5 91.15 -21.83 -13.13
C PHE A 5 89.68 -21.58 -13.54
N LYS A 6 89.04 -22.59 -14.14
CA LYS A 6 87.63 -22.51 -14.50
C LYS A 6 86.68 -22.56 -13.30
N TYR A 7 87.10 -23.31 -12.25
CA TYR A 7 86.34 -23.37 -11.02
C TYR A 7 86.38 -22.07 -10.20
N TYR A 8 87.58 -21.42 -10.19
CA TYR A 8 87.72 -20.12 -9.52
C TYR A 8 86.97 -19.01 -10.20
N ILE A 9 86.85 -19.00 -11.55
CA ILE A 9 86.05 -18.05 -12.31
C ILE A 9 84.56 -18.31 -12.08
N ALA A 10 84.11 -19.59 -12.05
CA ALA A 10 82.71 -19.94 -11.76
C ALA A 10 82.30 -19.56 -10.32
N LEU A 11 83.23 -19.74 -9.35
CA LEU A 11 83.00 -19.38 -7.95
C LEU A 11 82.97 -17.85 -7.76
N LEU A 12 83.85 -17.11 -8.48
CA LEU A 12 83.82 -15.65 -8.48
C LEU A 12 82.59 -15.06 -9.12
N PHE A 13 82.12 -15.65 -10.21
CA PHE A 13 80.82 -15.25 -10.83
C PHE A 13 79.65 -15.62 -9.95
N GLY A 14 79.64 -16.76 -9.26
CA GLY A 14 78.60 -17.11 -8.29
C GLY A 14 78.56 -16.19 -7.07
N ALA A 15 79.74 -15.75 -6.59
CA ALA A 15 79.82 -14.79 -5.49
C ALA A 15 79.35 -13.38 -5.89
N VAL A 16 79.64 -12.94 -7.11
CA VAL A 16 79.16 -11.62 -7.62
C VAL A 16 77.64 -11.61 -7.84
N MET A 17 77.05 -12.76 -8.26
CA MET A 17 75.61 -12.86 -8.40
C MET A 17 74.84 -12.89 -7.04
N LEU A 18 75.52 -13.28 -5.95
CA LEU A 18 74.92 -13.25 -4.61
C LEU A 18 74.90 -11.84 -3.98
N PHE A 19 75.68 -10.91 -4.49
CA PHE A 19 75.69 -9.51 -4.01
C PHE A 19 74.81 -8.58 -4.79
N THR A 20 74.23 -8.99 -5.95
CA THR A 20 73.30 -8.20 -6.72
C THR A 20 71.82 -8.58 -6.47
N ALA A 21 71.51 -9.54 -5.56
CA ALA A 21 70.17 -10.05 -5.28
C ALA A 21 69.56 -9.52 -3.96
N CYS A 22 70.14 -8.51 -3.37
CA CYS A 22 69.48 -7.71 -2.33
C CYS A 22 69.57 -6.24 -2.72
N GLU A 23 68.73 -5.82 -3.61
CA GLU A 23 68.12 -4.53 -3.37
C GLU A 23 67.28 -4.78 -2.12
N GLU A 24 67.72 -4.37 -0.96
CA GLU A 24 66.86 -4.07 0.17
C GLU A 24 65.84 -3.08 -0.39
N GLU A 25 64.58 -3.52 -0.62
CA GLU A 25 63.44 -2.59 -0.61
C GLU A 25 63.64 -1.83 0.71
N LYS A 26 64.14 -0.60 0.62
CA LYS A 26 64.15 0.30 1.75
C LYS A 26 62.73 0.27 2.26
N PRO A 27 62.46 -0.11 3.52
CA PRO A 27 61.10 0.03 4.05
C PRO A 27 60.69 1.44 3.73
N ASP A 28 59.54 1.63 3.09
CA ASP A 28 58.97 2.93 2.85
C ASP A 28 59.00 3.63 4.20
N PHE A 29 59.98 4.50 4.40
CA PHE A 29 60.07 5.28 5.62
C PHE A 29 58.82 6.15 5.60
N PHE A 30 57.97 5.93 6.55
CA PHE A 30 56.84 6.79 6.84
C PHE A 30 57.38 8.23 6.86
N ASP A 31 56.89 9.07 5.95
CA ASP A 31 57.32 10.45 5.89
C ASP A 31 56.75 11.15 7.13
N GLU A 32 57.61 11.24 8.14
CA GLU A 32 57.27 11.87 9.41
C GLU A 32 56.87 13.35 9.26
N SER A 33 57.26 13.97 8.14
CA SER A 33 56.87 15.34 7.80
C SER A 33 55.48 15.42 7.12
N ALA A 34 54.84 14.29 6.80
CA ALA A 34 53.58 14.25 6.14
C ALA A 34 52.48 14.92 7.00
N ASN A 35 52.02 16.06 6.55
CA ASN A 35 50.92 16.78 7.16
C ASN A 35 49.63 16.41 6.46
N SER A 36 49.11 15.22 6.77
CA SER A 36 48.02 14.60 6.06
C SER A 36 46.89 14.15 7.00
N VAL A 37 45.69 14.00 6.46
CA VAL A 37 44.52 13.57 7.19
C VAL A 37 43.73 12.54 6.37
N TYR A 38 42.96 11.69 7.02
CA TYR A 38 42.12 10.68 6.36
C TYR A 38 40.82 10.45 7.15
N PHE A 39 39.80 9.92 6.46
CA PHE A 39 38.61 9.41 7.13
C PHE A 39 38.90 8.12 7.86
N ASN A 40 38.69 8.12 9.18
CA ASN A 40 39.11 7.04 10.07
C ASN A 40 37.96 6.04 10.31
N TYR A 41 37.84 5.10 9.41
CA TYR A 41 36.87 3.99 9.52
C TYR A 41 37.60 2.64 9.29
N GLU A 42 37.08 1.60 9.92
CA GLU A 42 37.65 0.25 9.83
C GLU A 42 37.15 -0.50 8.60
N TYR A 43 35.83 -0.42 8.35
CA TYR A 43 35.18 -1.18 7.31
C TYR A 43 34.74 -0.27 6.13
N ALA A 44 34.74 -0.83 4.92
CA ALA A 44 34.34 -0.09 3.71
C ALA A 44 32.93 0.47 3.77
N SER A 45 32.00 -0.22 4.44
CA SER A 45 30.62 0.22 4.62
C SER A 45 30.48 1.47 5.51
N GLU A 46 31.48 1.78 6.33
CA GLU A 46 31.46 2.95 7.21
C GLU A 46 31.87 4.25 6.51
N PHE A 47 32.36 4.16 5.24
CA PHE A 47 32.66 5.34 4.41
C PHE A 47 31.43 5.91 3.69
N SER A 48 30.25 5.43 4.03
CA SER A 48 29.00 5.93 3.50
C SER A 48 27.92 6.03 4.58
N ASN A 49 26.95 6.92 4.35
CA ASN A 49 25.76 7.03 5.16
C ASN A 49 24.55 7.26 4.24
N ASP A 50 23.51 6.47 4.46
CA ASP A 50 22.25 6.58 3.73
C ASP A 50 21.19 7.18 4.64
N ILE A 51 20.72 8.38 4.29
CA ILE A 51 19.73 9.13 5.04
C ILE A 51 18.44 9.15 4.23
N ASN A 52 17.39 8.56 4.77
CA ASN A 52 16.05 8.75 4.25
C ASN A 52 15.21 9.50 5.29
N PHE A 53 14.89 10.77 5.01
CA PHE A 53 14.10 11.62 5.89
C PHE A 53 12.70 11.06 6.13
N ALA A 54 12.15 10.30 5.20
CA ALA A 54 10.88 9.60 5.36
C ALA A 54 10.84 8.61 6.53
N ASN A 55 12.00 8.20 7.05
CA ASN A 55 12.09 7.31 8.23
C ASN A 55 11.98 8.06 9.58
N PHE A 56 11.91 9.39 9.56
CA PHE A 56 11.91 10.23 10.77
C PHE A 56 10.62 11.04 10.92
N ILE A 57 9.47 10.46 10.56
CA ILE A 57 8.16 11.13 10.54
C ILE A 57 7.78 11.71 11.91
N MET A 58 8.10 10.99 13.00
CA MET A 58 7.75 11.40 14.35
C MET A 58 8.43 12.71 14.78
N ASN A 59 9.68 12.89 14.38
CA ASN A 59 10.48 14.06 14.73
C ASN A 59 10.49 15.12 13.62
N ASP A 60 10.13 14.72 12.41
CA ASP A 60 10.03 15.51 11.18
C ASP A 60 11.16 16.55 11.01
N PRO A 61 12.45 16.12 11.09
CA PRO A 61 13.57 17.04 11.14
C PRO A 61 13.78 17.73 9.79
N GLU A 62 14.10 19.03 9.81
CA GLU A 62 14.50 19.77 8.62
C GLU A 62 15.94 19.42 8.19
N SER A 63 16.78 18.96 9.12
CA SER A 63 18.17 18.55 8.86
C SER A 63 18.63 17.46 9.82
N ILE A 64 19.60 16.67 9.37
CA ILE A 64 20.23 15.58 10.15
C ILE A 64 21.74 15.80 10.13
N TYR A 65 22.42 15.55 11.25
CA TYR A 65 23.87 15.62 11.36
C TYR A 65 24.49 14.23 11.13
N VAL A 66 25.43 14.18 10.17
CA VAL A 66 26.30 13.02 9.93
C VAL A 66 27.66 13.33 10.52
N ASN A 67 28.06 12.58 11.54
CA ASN A 67 29.37 12.73 12.14
C ASN A 67 30.42 11.94 11.36
N VAL A 68 31.34 12.61 10.70
CA VAL A 68 32.47 11.99 10.04
C VAL A 68 33.71 12.04 10.93
N ARG A 69 34.47 10.95 10.96
CA ARG A 69 35.69 10.83 11.79
C ARG A 69 36.93 11.05 10.93
N LEU A 70 37.71 12.03 11.36
CA LEU A 70 39.02 12.34 10.75
C LEU A 70 40.13 11.99 11.67
N LYS A 71 41.25 11.51 11.11
CA LYS A 71 42.46 11.25 11.83
C LYS A 71 43.67 11.75 11.07
N VAL A 72 44.62 12.32 11.81
CA VAL A 72 45.91 12.80 11.28
C VAL A 72 46.81 11.63 11.01
N LEU A 73 47.48 11.65 9.86
CA LEU A 73 48.56 10.80 9.51
C LEU A 73 49.86 11.55 9.78
N GLY A 74 50.74 11.03 10.65
CA GLY A 74 51.98 11.68 11.08
C GLY A 74 52.01 11.98 12.57
N TYR A 75 52.90 12.87 12.97
CA TYR A 75 53.06 13.30 14.37
C TYR A 75 51.98 14.27 14.79
N VAL A 76 51.70 14.27 16.07
CA VAL A 76 50.91 15.28 16.73
C VAL A 76 51.69 16.61 16.67
N SER A 77 51.06 17.67 16.19
CA SER A 77 51.67 19.01 16.08
C SER A 77 51.39 19.88 17.28
N ASP A 78 52.31 20.73 17.62
CA ASP A 78 52.10 21.80 18.61
C ASP A 78 51.36 23.03 18.05
N GLU A 79 51.05 23.01 16.73
CA GLU A 79 50.33 24.09 16.03
C GLU A 79 48.98 23.59 15.55
N THR A 80 48.03 24.55 15.39
CA THR A 80 46.73 24.30 14.81
C THR A 80 46.86 24.01 13.31
N ARG A 81 46.24 22.93 12.82
CA ARG A 81 46.23 22.53 11.43
C ARG A 81 44.84 22.57 10.85
N LYS A 82 44.66 23.18 9.69
CA LYS A 82 43.37 23.28 9.01
C LYS A 82 43.17 22.11 8.04
N VAL A 83 41.92 21.72 7.90
CA VAL A 83 41.48 20.72 6.87
C VAL A 83 40.38 21.41 6.04
N SER A 84 40.52 21.31 4.71
CA SER A 84 39.47 21.72 3.80
C SER A 84 38.64 20.48 3.43
N LEU A 85 37.39 20.42 3.88
CA LEU A 85 36.42 19.45 3.42
C LEU A 85 35.49 20.13 2.42
N LYS A 86 35.27 19.48 1.28
CA LYS A 86 34.35 19.94 0.24
C LYS A 86 33.37 18.84 -0.15
N SER A 87 32.26 19.21 -0.77
CA SER A 87 31.28 18.28 -1.33
C SER A 87 31.24 18.41 -2.84
N LYS A 88 31.00 17.29 -3.53
CA LYS A 88 30.73 17.20 -4.95
C LYS A 88 29.61 16.21 -5.24
N ALA A 89 28.80 16.46 -6.26
CA ALA A 89 27.81 15.50 -6.71
C ALA A 89 28.48 14.24 -7.29
N ILE A 90 27.85 13.09 -7.07
CA ILE A 90 28.24 11.85 -7.75
C ILE A 90 27.62 11.85 -9.14
N SER A 91 28.36 11.33 -10.13
CA SER A 91 27.89 11.27 -11.51
C SER A 91 26.50 10.63 -11.63
N GLY A 92 25.58 11.35 -12.28
CA GLY A 92 24.18 10.91 -12.46
C GLY A 92 23.22 11.29 -11.32
N TYR A 93 23.71 11.98 -10.26
CA TYR A 93 22.90 12.44 -9.13
C TYR A 93 23.05 13.94 -8.91
N GLU A 94 22.06 14.55 -8.30
CA GLU A 94 22.13 15.93 -7.84
C GLU A 94 22.84 16.01 -6.49
N LEU A 95 23.49 17.15 -6.22
CA LEU A 95 24.13 17.40 -4.92
C LEU A 95 23.02 17.76 -3.90
N PRO A 96 22.94 17.09 -2.75
CA PRO A 96 22.06 17.51 -1.67
C PRO A 96 22.56 18.82 -1.05
N GLU A 97 21.67 19.55 -0.38
CA GLU A 97 22.03 20.72 0.41
C GLU A 97 22.77 20.26 1.68
N ILE A 98 24.07 20.61 1.78
CA ILE A 98 24.97 20.16 2.84
C ILE A 98 25.78 21.35 3.36
N ASP A 99 25.79 21.51 4.68
CA ASP A 99 26.66 22.47 5.35
C ASP A 99 27.83 21.75 6.02
N ILE A 100 29.05 22.06 5.59
CA ILE A 100 30.30 21.54 6.15
C ILE A 100 30.92 22.63 7.01
N PRO A 101 31.15 22.40 8.32
CA PRO A 101 31.79 23.41 9.18
C PRO A 101 33.27 23.56 8.85
N GLU A 102 33.89 24.68 9.26
CA GLU A 102 35.33 24.81 9.23
C GLU A 102 35.98 23.77 10.15
N VAL A 103 36.98 23.06 9.62
CA VAL A 103 37.66 21.96 10.32
C VAL A 103 39.10 22.33 10.61
N SER A 104 39.48 22.21 11.87
CA SER A 104 40.86 22.36 12.30
C SER A 104 41.19 21.41 13.46
N PHE A 105 42.38 20.91 13.49
CA PHE A 105 42.97 20.18 14.61
C PHE A 105 43.72 21.14 15.48
N ALA A 106 43.41 21.24 16.76
CA ALA A 106 44.15 22.02 17.71
C ALA A 106 45.56 21.40 17.98
N ALA A 107 46.44 22.15 18.62
CA ALA A 107 47.71 21.62 19.11
C ALA A 107 47.45 20.36 19.99
N GLY A 108 48.12 19.28 19.70
CA GLY A 108 47.95 17.99 20.39
C GLY A 108 46.79 17.13 19.95
N GLU A 109 45.88 17.65 19.11
CA GLU A 109 44.71 16.90 18.59
C GLU A 109 45.11 16.06 17.35
N TYR A 110 44.70 14.82 17.31
CA TYR A 110 45.01 13.88 16.20
C TYR A 110 43.80 13.14 15.65
N GLU A 111 42.68 13.17 16.35
CA GLU A 111 41.39 12.64 15.90
C GLU A 111 40.29 13.68 16.14
N LYS A 112 39.33 13.71 15.24
CA LYS A 112 38.19 14.64 15.34
C LYS A 112 36.94 14.06 14.70
N GLU A 113 35.78 14.24 15.35
CA GLU A 113 34.48 14.08 14.74
C GLU A 113 34.00 15.42 14.22
N VAL A 114 33.54 15.43 12.96
CA VAL A 114 33.04 16.63 12.28
C VAL A 114 31.56 16.42 11.97
N PRO A 115 30.65 17.19 12.56
CA PRO A 115 29.22 17.12 12.27
C PRO A 115 28.93 17.84 10.95
N ILE A 116 28.56 17.07 9.94
CA ILE A 116 28.10 17.57 8.64
C ILE A 116 26.60 17.68 8.70
N CYS A 117 26.04 18.88 8.49
CA CYS A 117 24.62 19.10 8.45
C CYS A 117 24.09 18.79 7.05
N VAL A 118 23.12 17.89 6.97
CA VAL A 118 22.45 17.47 5.74
C VAL A 118 21.01 17.93 5.82
N TRP A 119 20.59 18.77 4.87
CA TRP A 119 19.24 19.32 4.82
C TRP A 119 18.27 18.38 4.12
N ARG A 120 17.00 18.44 4.52
CA ARG A 120 15.92 17.66 3.92
C ARG A 120 15.73 18.05 2.45
N PRO A 121 15.65 17.08 1.52
CA PRO A 121 15.41 17.35 0.11
C PRO A 121 14.06 18.02 -0.12
N LYS A 122 14.04 19.05 -0.97
CA LYS A 122 12.79 19.71 -1.39
C LYS A 122 11.97 18.85 -2.36
N ASN A 123 12.63 17.93 -3.07
CA ASN A 123 11.97 17.00 -3.99
C ASN A 123 12.02 15.58 -3.45
N GLN A 124 10.86 15.09 -3.01
CA GLN A 124 10.70 13.77 -2.41
C GLN A 124 10.87 12.58 -3.39
N ASN A 125 10.89 12.83 -4.70
CA ASN A 125 11.02 11.78 -5.71
C ASN A 125 12.44 11.61 -6.23
N VAL A 126 13.39 12.39 -5.73
CA VAL A 126 14.79 12.40 -6.17
C VAL A 126 15.69 11.85 -5.06
N GLU A 127 16.61 10.99 -5.46
CA GLU A 127 17.73 10.55 -4.63
C GLU A 127 18.94 11.42 -4.95
N TYR A 128 19.54 11.98 -3.92
CA TYR A 128 20.72 12.84 -4.00
C TYR A 128 21.93 12.08 -3.48
N LYS A 129 23.10 12.27 -4.13
CA LYS A 129 24.36 11.65 -3.67
C LYS A 129 25.50 12.64 -3.67
N ALA A 130 26.17 12.73 -2.55
CA ALA A 130 27.36 13.53 -2.37
C ALA A 130 28.59 12.70 -2.05
N CYS A 131 29.71 13.12 -2.56
CA CYS A 131 31.02 12.73 -2.08
C CYS A 131 31.61 13.91 -1.28
N ILE A 132 31.84 13.72 0.02
CA ILE A 132 32.60 14.61 0.86
C ILE A 132 34.06 14.22 0.71
N TYR A 133 34.93 15.14 0.36
CA TYR A 133 36.34 14.84 0.13
C TYR A 133 37.28 15.84 0.81
N ILE A 134 38.48 15.38 1.10
CA ILE A 134 39.56 16.19 1.64
C ILE A 134 40.21 16.92 0.46
N ASP A 135 40.10 18.26 0.46
CA ASP A 135 40.67 19.13 -0.58
C ASP A 135 42.10 19.56 -0.13
N GLY A 136 43.09 18.86 -0.65
CA GLY A 136 44.49 19.17 -0.37
C GLY A 136 45.09 20.27 -1.22
N ASP A 137 44.34 20.81 -2.21
CA ASP A 137 44.86 21.84 -3.11
C ASP A 137 44.71 23.25 -2.51
N GLU A 138 44.02 23.39 -1.40
CA GLU A 138 43.86 24.65 -0.71
C GLU A 138 45.09 25.02 0.11
N PRO A 139 45.76 26.16 -0.13
CA PRO A 139 46.98 26.53 0.52
C PRO A 139 46.83 26.60 2.06
N GLY A 140 47.72 25.93 2.78
CA GLY A 140 47.75 25.93 4.25
C GLY A 140 46.80 24.90 4.91
N THR A 141 46.24 24.01 4.12
CA THR A 141 45.44 22.90 4.63
C THR A 141 46.19 21.56 4.52
N MET A 142 45.72 20.60 5.31
CA MET A 142 46.24 19.22 5.27
C MET A 142 45.71 18.51 4.01
N SER A 143 46.55 17.70 3.36
CA SER A 143 46.17 16.88 2.23
C SER A 143 45.65 15.50 2.66
N GLY A 144 44.96 14.78 1.76
CA GLY A 144 44.59 13.38 1.95
C GLY A 144 45.82 12.49 2.01
N GLY A 145 46.00 11.70 3.08
CA GLY A 145 47.22 10.95 3.33
C GLY A 145 47.13 9.44 3.14
N VAL A 146 45.95 8.89 2.97
CA VAL A 146 45.75 7.44 2.80
C VAL A 146 44.89 7.20 1.57
N GLU A 147 45.43 6.37 0.65
CA GLU A 147 44.72 5.98 -0.57
C GLU A 147 43.38 5.32 -0.23
N GLY A 148 42.29 5.72 -0.92
CA GLY A 148 40.94 5.22 -0.70
C GLY A 148 40.28 5.69 0.59
N ARG A 149 40.92 6.60 1.38
CA ARG A 149 40.39 7.14 2.63
C ARG A 149 40.28 8.66 2.65
N SER A 150 40.23 9.28 1.48
CA SER A 150 40.08 10.73 1.30
C SER A 150 38.68 11.14 0.91
N GLU A 151 37.75 10.19 0.76
CA GLU A 151 36.37 10.40 0.32
C GLU A 151 35.39 9.70 1.27
N TYR A 152 34.23 10.35 1.51
CA TYR A 152 33.11 9.84 2.28
C TYR A 152 31.82 10.10 1.52
N TYR A 153 30.92 9.14 1.47
CA TYR A 153 29.74 9.21 0.62
C TYR A 153 28.46 9.39 1.45
N ILE A 154 27.57 10.26 1.00
CA ILE A 154 26.27 10.49 1.63
C ILE A 154 25.19 10.34 0.56
N THR A 155 24.27 9.42 0.79
CA THR A 155 23.02 9.31 0.03
C THR A 155 21.89 9.96 0.82
N VAL A 156 21.11 10.80 0.18
CA VAL A 156 20.00 11.52 0.81
C VAL A 156 18.73 11.35 0.01
N SER A 157 17.66 11.00 0.68
CA SER A 157 16.32 10.88 0.09
C SER A 157 15.26 11.31 1.11
N ASP A 158 14.06 11.61 0.62
CA ASP A 158 12.84 11.76 1.42
C ASP A 158 11.72 10.96 0.73
N LYS A 159 12.00 9.68 0.49
CA LYS A 159 11.14 8.80 -0.29
C LYS A 159 10.48 7.78 0.61
N TYR A 160 9.17 7.74 0.53
CA TYR A 160 8.37 6.75 1.23
C TYR A 160 8.29 5.47 0.39
N ASP A 161 8.79 4.38 0.91
CA ASP A 161 8.67 3.07 0.30
C ASP A 161 7.49 2.32 0.90
N LYS A 162 6.71 1.65 0.01
CA LYS A 162 5.61 0.82 0.46
C LYS A 162 6.15 -0.36 1.28
N PRO A 163 5.71 -0.53 2.54
CA PRO A 163 6.13 -1.65 3.38
C PRO A 163 5.79 -3.00 2.74
N ALA A 164 6.71 -3.97 2.87
CA ALA A 164 6.54 -5.30 2.28
C ALA A 164 5.29 -6.05 2.80
N ASP A 165 4.92 -5.80 4.06
CA ASP A 165 3.75 -6.40 4.72
C ASP A 165 2.42 -5.80 4.28
N TRP A 166 2.42 -4.68 3.55
CA TRP A 166 1.20 -4.07 3.01
C TRP A 166 0.88 -4.67 1.63
N THR A 167 0.44 -5.90 1.60
CA THR A 167 0.06 -6.62 0.38
C THR A 167 -1.43 -6.51 0.11
N SER A 168 -1.87 -6.87 -1.11
CA SER A 168 -3.29 -6.87 -1.50
C SER A 168 -4.18 -7.81 -0.67
N THR A 169 -3.59 -8.73 0.07
CA THR A 169 -4.28 -9.69 0.95
C THR A 169 -4.04 -9.43 2.43
N SER A 170 -3.30 -8.40 2.78
CA SER A 170 -3.01 -8.05 4.18
C SER A 170 -4.21 -7.41 4.88
N LEU A 171 -4.24 -7.52 6.21
CA LEU A 171 -5.21 -6.79 7.02
C LEU A 171 -5.10 -5.28 6.82
N PHE A 172 -3.89 -4.74 6.65
CA PHE A 172 -3.68 -3.32 6.35
C PHE A 172 -4.42 -2.89 5.09
N GLN A 173 -4.31 -3.67 4.01
CA GLN A 173 -5.04 -3.40 2.77
C GLN A 173 -6.54 -3.48 2.96
N ASN A 174 -7.01 -4.48 3.71
CA ASN A 174 -8.44 -4.70 3.93
C ASN A 174 -9.09 -3.56 4.74
N TYR A 175 -8.45 -3.13 5.84
CA TYR A 175 -9.00 -2.10 6.71
C TYR A 175 -8.66 -0.68 6.27
N LEU A 176 -7.47 -0.46 5.74
CA LEU A 176 -6.95 0.88 5.46
C LEU A 176 -6.88 1.22 3.96
N GLY A 177 -7.12 0.23 3.08
CA GLY A 177 -7.09 0.41 1.63
C GLY A 177 -5.69 0.52 1.06
N ASP A 178 -5.57 1.13 -0.13
CA ASP A 178 -4.30 1.27 -0.82
C ASP A 178 -3.32 2.14 -0.05
N TRP A 179 -2.08 1.64 0.02
CA TRP A 179 -1.00 2.39 0.63
C TRP A 179 -0.62 3.62 -0.23
N ASN A 180 -0.39 4.74 0.42
CA ASN A 180 0.25 5.92 -0.16
C ASN A 180 1.06 6.66 0.92
N PRO A 181 1.99 7.57 0.54
CA PRO A 181 2.81 8.30 1.49
C PRO A 181 2.04 9.12 2.53
N GLN A 182 0.96 9.79 2.12
CA GLN A 182 0.14 10.60 3.02
C GLN A 182 -0.54 9.74 4.09
N LYS A 183 -1.11 8.61 3.67
CA LYS A 183 -1.70 7.63 4.58
C LYS A 183 -0.67 7.05 5.53
N HIS A 184 0.51 6.71 5.04
CA HIS A 184 1.61 6.22 5.88
C HIS A 184 1.99 7.24 6.95
N ARG A 185 2.19 8.52 6.57
CA ARG A 185 2.48 9.62 7.50
C ARG A 185 1.38 9.79 8.56
N PHE A 186 0.12 9.78 8.14
CA PHE A 186 -1.03 9.81 9.06
C PHE A 186 -0.98 8.67 10.07
N LEU A 187 -0.71 7.43 9.61
CA LEU A 187 -0.69 6.25 10.46
C LEU A 187 0.49 6.22 11.43
N VAL A 188 1.67 6.66 11.02
CA VAL A 188 2.82 6.84 11.93
C VAL A 188 2.46 7.78 13.08
N LYS A 189 1.83 8.91 12.78
CA LYS A 189 1.38 9.87 13.80
C LYS A 189 0.26 9.28 14.67
N TYR A 190 -0.72 8.61 14.08
CA TYR A 190 -1.82 7.97 14.80
C TYR A 190 -1.33 6.92 15.81
N PHE A 191 -0.45 6.02 15.39
CA PHE A 191 0.14 5.00 16.26
C PHE A 191 1.28 5.50 17.14
N ASN A 192 1.75 6.73 16.90
CA ASN A 192 2.92 7.32 17.56
C ASN A 192 4.15 6.41 17.44
N SER A 193 4.35 5.80 16.29
CA SER A 193 5.44 4.84 16.03
C SER A 193 5.83 4.81 14.54
N ASP A 194 7.12 4.97 14.25
CA ASP A 194 7.68 4.77 12.92
C ASP A 194 7.68 3.28 12.51
N THR A 195 7.51 2.37 13.47
CA THR A 195 7.47 0.90 13.30
C THR A 195 6.06 0.31 13.46
N TYR A 196 5.01 1.14 13.37
CA TYR A 196 3.63 0.73 13.67
C TYR A 196 3.17 -0.57 12.97
N ILE A 197 3.69 -0.87 11.77
CA ILE A 197 3.32 -2.09 11.05
C ILE A 197 3.79 -3.33 11.82
N SER A 198 5.06 -3.38 12.21
CA SER A 198 5.58 -4.48 13.03
C SER A 198 4.95 -4.51 14.41
N ASP A 199 4.63 -3.36 14.98
CA ASP A 199 3.98 -3.27 16.28
C ASP A 199 2.57 -3.88 16.23
N VAL A 200 1.77 -3.51 15.21
CA VAL A 200 0.43 -4.09 15.00
C VAL A 200 0.52 -5.59 14.68
N LEU A 201 1.49 -6.01 13.83
CA LEU A 201 1.65 -7.43 13.49
C LEU A 201 2.07 -8.31 14.68
N ALA A 202 2.67 -7.73 15.71
CA ALA A 202 3.02 -8.43 16.93
C ALA A 202 1.82 -8.67 17.86
N GLU A 203 0.70 -7.95 17.67
CA GLU A 203 -0.48 -8.06 18.50
C GLU A 203 -1.39 -9.23 18.08
N TYR A 204 -2.11 -9.81 19.05
CA TYR A 204 -3.02 -10.93 18.78
C TYR A 204 -4.30 -10.48 18.05
N ASP A 205 -4.84 -9.31 18.39
CA ASP A 205 -6.10 -8.77 17.90
C ASP A 205 -5.91 -7.64 16.85
N GLN A 206 -5.01 -7.87 15.92
CA GLN A 206 -4.63 -6.94 14.82
C GLN A 206 -5.85 -6.33 14.11
N TRP A 207 -6.85 -7.16 13.82
CA TRP A 207 -8.08 -6.74 13.14
C TRP A 207 -8.84 -5.67 13.95
N ARG A 208 -8.91 -5.79 15.28
CA ARG A 208 -9.58 -4.80 16.13
C ARG A 208 -8.82 -3.48 16.15
N ILE A 209 -7.50 -3.55 16.27
CA ILE A 209 -6.63 -2.36 16.23
C ILE A 209 -6.81 -1.60 14.91
N LEU A 210 -6.83 -2.32 13.79
CA LEU A 210 -7.01 -1.73 12.47
C LEU A 210 -8.43 -1.21 12.24
N ALA A 211 -9.45 -1.87 12.78
CA ALA A 211 -10.83 -1.38 12.75
C ALA A 211 -10.99 -0.08 13.53
N GLU A 212 -10.44 -0.02 14.75
CA GLU A 212 -10.43 1.20 15.56
C GLU A 212 -9.65 2.35 14.86
N CYS A 213 -8.51 2.02 14.26
CA CYS A 213 -7.71 2.97 13.49
C CYS A 213 -8.50 3.52 12.30
N ASN A 214 -9.13 2.65 11.50
CA ASN A 214 -9.96 3.06 10.38
C ASN A 214 -11.12 3.96 10.83
N ALA A 215 -11.87 3.58 11.86
CA ALA A 215 -12.98 4.37 12.37
C ALA A 215 -12.55 5.78 12.81
N ASN A 216 -11.42 5.88 13.51
CA ASN A 216 -10.84 7.17 13.91
C ASN A 216 -10.33 7.99 12.71
N ALA A 217 -9.73 7.33 11.72
CA ALA A 217 -9.28 7.99 10.49
C ALA A 217 -10.49 8.58 9.73
N VAL A 218 -11.55 7.80 9.53
CA VAL A 218 -12.79 8.26 8.90
C VAL A 218 -13.38 9.44 9.67
N LYS A 219 -13.43 9.37 11.00
CA LYS A 219 -13.89 10.47 11.84
C LYS A 219 -13.07 11.74 11.61
N THR A 220 -11.74 11.62 11.63
CA THR A 220 -10.82 12.75 11.39
C THR A 220 -11.05 13.37 10.01
N MET A 221 -11.18 12.56 8.95
CA MET A 221 -11.44 13.04 7.60
C MET A 221 -12.78 13.79 7.50
N ARG A 222 -13.83 13.30 8.18
CA ARG A 222 -15.15 13.94 8.19
C ARG A 222 -15.21 15.25 8.99
N GLU A 223 -14.58 15.28 10.17
CA GLU A 223 -14.63 16.43 11.07
C GLU A 223 -13.72 17.57 10.61
N ASN A 224 -12.54 17.26 10.14
CA ASN A 224 -11.50 18.25 9.80
C ASN A 224 -11.39 18.53 8.30
N GLY A 225 -12.07 17.74 7.45
CA GLY A 225 -11.93 17.82 6.00
C GLY A 225 -10.59 17.29 5.47
N GLY A 226 -9.80 16.63 6.33
CA GLY A 226 -8.48 16.11 6.00
C GLY A 226 -7.63 15.80 7.22
N ASP A 227 -6.36 15.49 6.99
CA ASP A 227 -5.32 15.35 8.01
C ASP A 227 -4.89 16.73 8.58
N GLU A 228 -3.84 16.76 9.39
CA GLU A 228 -3.30 18.00 9.97
C GLU A 228 -2.82 19.01 8.91
N ASP A 229 -2.42 18.54 7.74
CA ASP A 229 -1.96 19.34 6.60
C ASP A 229 -3.12 19.72 5.65
N GLY A 230 -4.35 19.31 5.97
CA GLY A 230 -5.57 19.54 5.17
C GLY A 230 -5.71 18.59 3.97
N ASN A 231 -4.96 17.48 3.94
CA ASN A 231 -5.07 16.50 2.86
C ASN A 231 -6.17 15.49 3.16
N LEU A 232 -7.11 15.35 2.24
CA LEU A 232 -8.12 14.31 2.32
C LEU A 232 -7.49 12.95 1.96
N ILE A 233 -7.38 12.08 2.96
CA ILE A 233 -6.78 10.75 2.79
C ILE A 233 -7.87 9.73 2.51
N ASP A 234 -7.61 8.88 1.53
CA ASP A 234 -8.53 7.86 1.05
C ASP A 234 -8.54 6.62 1.95
N PHE A 235 -9.58 6.48 2.79
CA PHE A 235 -9.83 5.28 3.60
C PHE A 235 -11.11 4.58 3.15
N PRO A 236 -11.09 3.24 3.00
CA PRO A 236 -12.30 2.46 2.71
C PRO A 236 -13.18 2.37 3.97
N PHE A 237 -14.46 2.09 3.76
CA PHE A 237 -15.37 1.72 4.84
C PHE A 237 -15.39 0.20 5.02
N HIS A 238 -15.38 -0.26 6.27
CA HIS A 238 -15.33 -1.68 6.60
C HIS A 238 -16.47 -2.08 7.54
N THR A 239 -17.01 -3.28 7.34
CA THR A 239 -18.18 -3.78 8.11
C THR A 239 -17.92 -3.97 9.60
N ASP A 240 -16.66 -4.20 9.98
CA ASP A 240 -16.24 -4.41 11.38
C ASP A 240 -15.97 -3.09 12.12
N CYS A 241 -16.01 -1.95 11.41
CA CYS A 241 -15.80 -0.64 11.99
C CYS A 241 -17.13 -0.03 12.44
N GLU A 242 -17.08 0.80 13.48
CA GLU A 242 -18.25 1.56 13.95
C GLU A 242 -18.10 3.03 13.56
N TYR A 243 -18.99 3.50 12.70
CA TYR A 243 -19.03 4.88 12.23
C TYR A 243 -20.22 5.63 12.80
N GLU A 244 -20.02 6.88 13.15
CA GLU A 244 -21.14 7.78 13.46
C GLU A 244 -21.97 8.00 12.19
N LYS A 245 -23.31 8.03 12.33
CA LYS A 245 -24.23 8.32 11.23
C LYS A 245 -23.90 9.70 10.66
N PRO A 246 -23.54 9.81 9.36
CA PRO A 246 -23.25 11.10 8.76
C PRO A 246 -24.46 12.03 8.78
N LEU A 247 -24.24 13.33 8.93
CA LEU A 247 -25.33 14.33 8.98
C LEU A 247 -26.14 14.38 7.68
N TYR A 248 -25.53 14.07 6.54
CA TYR A 248 -26.20 14.01 5.25
C TYR A 248 -27.13 12.81 5.10
N TRP A 249 -27.00 11.76 5.93
CA TRP A 249 -27.83 10.55 5.82
C TRP A 249 -29.24 10.80 6.38
N THR A 250 -30.12 11.26 5.52
CA THR A 250 -31.50 11.65 5.80
C THR A 250 -32.48 10.47 5.59
N SER A 251 -33.78 10.74 5.77
CA SER A 251 -34.83 9.78 5.44
C SER A 251 -34.88 9.41 3.96
N SER A 252 -34.36 10.28 3.07
CA SER A 252 -34.20 9.94 1.65
C SER A 252 -33.18 8.85 1.43
N HIS A 253 -32.05 8.89 2.18
CA HIS A 253 -31.07 7.83 2.17
C HIS A 253 -31.63 6.52 2.73
N ASP A 254 -32.36 6.60 3.86
CA ASP A 254 -33.00 5.41 4.43
C ASP A 254 -33.99 4.79 3.43
N LYS A 255 -34.70 5.60 2.65
CA LYS A 255 -35.59 5.11 1.60
C LYS A 255 -34.85 4.38 0.48
N TYR A 256 -33.81 4.96 -0.09
CA TYR A 256 -33.17 4.42 -1.30
C TYR A 256 -31.98 3.50 -1.01
N LEU A 257 -31.31 3.66 0.10
CA LEU A 257 -30.10 2.89 0.45
C LEU A 257 -30.31 1.96 1.64
N GLY A 258 -31.42 2.07 2.35
CA GLY A 258 -31.75 1.31 3.55
C GLY A 258 -31.52 2.10 4.84
N GLU A 259 -32.13 1.64 5.94
CA GLU A 259 -31.94 2.25 7.25
C GLU A 259 -30.47 2.20 7.65
N TYR A 260 -29.94 3.32 8.16
CA TYR A 260 -28.55 3.41 8.52
C TYR A 260 -28.17 2.42 9.61
N THR A 261 -27.24 1.56 9.28
CA THR A 261 -26.43 0.76 10.20
C THR A 261 -24.99 0.75 9.68
N ASN A 262 -24.00 0.52 10.54
CA ASN A 262 -22.59 0.40 10.09
C ASN A 262 -22.44 -0.62 8.96
N LYS A 263 -23.12 -1.75 9.07
CA LYS A 263 -23.07 -2.82 8.06
C LYS A 263 -23.67 -2.37 6.73
N VAL A 264 -24.88 -1.80 6.75
CA VAL A 264 -25.53 -1.29 5.52
C VAL A 264 -24.66 -0.22 4.88
N PHE A 265 -24.17 0.74 5.65
CA PHE A 265 -23.30 1.81 5.17
C PHE A 265 -22.01 1.25 4.53
N ALA A 266 -21.28 0.37 5.23
CA ALA A 266 -20.05 -0.20 4.72
C ALA A 266 -20.27 -1.08 3.47
N HIS A 267 -21.39 -1.81 3.38
CA HIS A 267 -21.71 -2.58 2.18
C HIS A 267 -22.02 -1.70 0.98
N ILE A 268 -22.83 -0.66 1.17
CA ILE A 268 -23.19 0.28 0.09
C ILE A 268 -21.94 1.01 -0.40
N THR A 269 -21.13 1.52 0.49
CA THR A 269 -19.88 2.20 0.12
C THR A 269 -18.92 1.28 -0.62
N LYS A 270 -18.81 0.03 -0.20
CA LYS A 270 -18.02 -0.98 -0.90
C LYS A 270 -18.58 -1.30 -2.29
N MET A 271 -19.89 -1.51 -2.42
CA MET A 271 -20.53 -1.78 -3.72
C MET A 271 -20.35 -0.64 -4.70
N LEU A 272 -20.42 0.59 -4.23
CA LEU A 272 -20.31 1.80 -5.06
C LEU A 272 -18.89 2.36 -5.14
N SER A 273 -17.90 1.67 -4.58
CA SER A 273 -16.50 2.13 -4.52
C SER A 273 -16.36 3.51 -3.88
N ILE A 274 -17.12 3.74 -2.80
CA ILE A 274 -17.10 4.97 -2.03
C ILE A 274 -16.10 4.86 -0.89
N THR A 275 -15.32 5.90 -0.71
CA THR A 275 -14.31 6.03 0.32
C THR A 275 -14.40 7.42 0.95
N THR A 276 -13.61 7.72 1.96
CA THR A 276 -13.57 9.05 2.57
C THR A 276 -13.28 10.17 1.56
N ALA A 277 -12.55 9.84 0.48
CA ALA A 277 -12.17 10.83 -0.54
C ALA A 277 -13.33 11.32 -1.40
N ASN A 278 -14.40 10.51 -1.60
CA ASN A 278 -15.52 10.84 -2.48
C ASN A 278 -16.89 10.74 -1.80
N GLU A 279 -16.94 10.41 -0.51
CA GLU A 279 -18.17 10.18 0.26
C GLU A 279 -19.15 11.36 0.15
N ASN A 280 -18.71 12.55 0.46
CA ASN A 280 -19.56 13.75 0.47
C ASN A 280 -20.06 14.13 -0.93
N GLU A 281 -19.23 13.94 -1.97
CA GLU A 281 -19.60 14.21 -3.35
C GLU A 281 -20.71 13.25 -3.81
N ILE A 282 -20.57 11.97 -3.50
CA ILE A 282 -21.47 10.92 -3.98
C ILE A 282 -22.73 10.82 -3.10
N LEU A 283 -22.56 10.63 -1.79
CA LEU A 283 -23.67 10.40 -0.87
C LEU A 283 -24.29 11.70 -0.34
N GLY A 284 -23.56 12.80 -0.27
CA GLY A 284 -24.09 14.08 0.18
C GLY A 284 -25.13 14.70 -0.75
N ASN A 285 -25.31 14.18 -1.97
CA ASN A 285 -26.23 14.69 -2.96
C ASN A 285 -27.51 13.84 -3.06
N GLU A 286 -28.59 14.28 -2.40
CA GLU A 286 -29.87 13.56 -2.42
C GLU A 286 -30.46 13.35 -3.83
N SER A 287 -30.16 14.22 -4.80
CA SER A 287 -30.68 14.07 -6.16
C SER A 287 -30.09 12.87 -6.91
N SER A 288 -28.95 12.34 -6.47
CA SER A 288 -28.29 11.18 -7.05
C SER A 288 -28.77 9.84 -6.46
N LEU A 289 -29.55 9.84 -5.37
CA LEU A 289 -29.91 8.63 -4.62
C LEU A 289 -30.66 7.58 -5.45
N VAL A 290 -31.51 7.99 -6.38
CA VAL A 290 -32.21 7.06 -7.29
C VAL A 290 -31.22 6.35 -8.20
N GLU A 291 -30.25 7.07 -8.74
CA GLU A 291 -29.23 6.49 -9.61
C GLU A 291 -28.27 5.59 -8.82
N LEU A 292 -27.87 6.01 -7.62
CA LEU A 292 -27.08 5.20 -6.72
C LEU A 292 -27.81 3.89 -6.32
N ASN A 293 -29.09 3.97 -6.06
CA ASN A 293 -29.93 2.79 -5.80
C ASN A 293 -29.91 1.83 -6.99
N LYS A 294 -30.08 2.33 -8.23
CA LYS A 294 -29.98 1.49 -9.45
C LYS A 294 -28.62 0.84 -9.59
N GLN A 295 -27.53 1.60 -9.40
CA GLN A 295 -26.18 1.09 -9.50
C GLN A 295 -25.91 0.01 -8.44
N ALA A 296 -26.32 0.27 -7.19
CA ALA A 296 -26.16 -0.69 -6.10
C ALA A 296 -26.98 -1.96 -6.35
N ALA A 297 -28.21 -1.85 -6.86
CA ALA A 297 -29.03 -3.01 -7.24
C ALA A 297 -28.38 -3.84 -8.35
N LYS A 298 -27.80 -3.18 -9.35
CA LYS A 298 -27.06 -3.86 -10.44
C LYS A 298 -25.84 -4.61 -9.89
N VAL A 299 -24.99 -3.92 -9.12
CA VAL A 299 -23.79 -4.53 -8.51
C VAL A 299 -24.19 -5.69 -7.59
N MET A 300 -25.27 -5.55 -6.86
CA MET A 300 -25.84 -6.62 -6.05
C MET A 300 -26.16 -7.85 -6.89
N MET A 301 -26.82 -7.72 -8.05
CA MET A 301 -27.14 -8.84 -8.95
C MET A 301 -25.88 -9.44 -9.60
N GLU A 302 -24.90 -8.63 -9.95
CA GLU A 302 -23.61 -9.09 -10.50
C GLU A 302 -22.81 -9.86 -9.45
N THR A 303 -22.75 -9.34 -8.24
CA THR A 303 -22.08 -10.01 -7.11
C THR A 303 -22.74 -11.35 -6.79
N TYR A 304 -24.03 -11.43 -6.93
CA TYR A 304 -24.75 -12.70 -6.82
C TYR A 304 -24.23 -13.75 -7.78
N ASN A 305 -24.18 -13.44 -9.02
CA ASN A 305 -23.67 -14.40 -9.99
C ASN A 305 -22.24 -14.87 -9.67
N LYS A 306 -21.40 -13.95 -9.22
CA LYS A 306 -20.03 -14.26 -8.86
C LYS A 306 -19.94 -15.17 -7.63
N LEU A 307 -20.61 -14.82 -6.55
CA LEU A 307 -20.58 -15.59 -5.30
C LEU A 307 -21.22 -16.96 -5.45
N PHE A 308 -22.26 -17.07 -6.26
CA PHE A 308 -22.92 -18.35 -6.55
C PHE A 308 -21.97 -19.36 -7.15
N ILE A 309 -21.06 -18.91 -8.03
CA ILE A 309 -20.06 -19.80 -8.65
C ILE A 309 -18.88 -20.05 -7.72
N GLU A 310 -18.32 -18.98 -7.15
CA GLU A 310 -17.04 -19.05 -6.45
C GLU A 310 -17.15 -19.75 -5.09
N TRP A 311 -18.23 -19.55 -4.38
CA TRP A 311 -18.33 -19.92 -2.96
C TRP A 311 -19.37 -21.00 -2.69
N GLY A 312 -20.25 -21.27 -3.64
CA GLY A 312 -21.39 -22.20 -3.41
C GLY A 312 -22.31 -21.75 -2.28
N LEU A 313 -22.11 -20.53 -1.80
CA LEU A 313 -22.82 -19.99 -0.66
C LEU A 313 -24.21 -19.56 -1.07
N GLY A 314 -25.17 -19.91 -0.24
CA GLY A 314 -26.48 -19.31 -0.28
C GLY A 314 -26.35 -17.80 -0.03
N TRP A 315 -27.10 -17.02 -0.75
CA TRP A 315 -27.20 -15.57 -0.64
C TRP A 315 -27.62 -15.05 0.71
N LYS A 316 -28.15 -15.89 1.57
CA LYS A 316 -28.70 -15.55 2.86
C LYS A 316 -27.72 -14.75 3.70
N ASP A 317 -26.45 -15.18 3.71
CA ASP A 317 -25.42 -14.52 4.51
C ASP A 317 -25.05 -13.16 3.93
N TYR A 318 -25.01 -13.05 2.61
CA TYR A 318 -24.74 -11.78 1.93
C TYR A 318 -25.88 -10.78 2.09
N TYR A 319 -27.14 -11.22 1.96
CA TYR A 319 -28.32 -10.35 2.07
C TYR A 319 -28.72 -9.99 3.49
N ASN A 320 -28.47 -10.82 4.46
CA ASN A 320 -28.73 -10.47 5.87
C ASN A 320 -27.89 -9.29 6.34
N GLU A 321 -26.83 -8.96 5.60
CA GLU A 321 -25.93 -7.88 5.99
C GLU A 321 -26.13 -6.58 5.20
N ALA A 322 -26.53 -6.65 3.95
CA ALA A 322 -26.78 -5.46 3.13
C ALA A 322 -27.74 -5.74 1.98
N TYR A 323 -28.99 -5.53 2.20
CA TYR A 323 -29.93 -5.46 1.09
C TYR A 323 -30.14 -3.99 0.69
N ILE A 324 -30.37 -3.79 -0.61
CA ILE A 324 -30.77 -2.50 -1.14
C ILE A 324 -32.29 -2.51 -1.27
N PRO A 325 -33.03 -1.54 -0.68
CA PRO A 325 -34.45 -1.41 -0.93
C PRO A 325 -34.68 -1.17 -2.43
N MET A 326 -35.55 -1.99 -3.05
CA MET A 326 -35.93 -1.77 -4.44
C MET A 326 -37.34 -1.25 -4.51
N HIS A 327 -37.61 -0.34 -5.45
CA HIS A 327 -38.87 0.41 -5.55
C HIS A 327 -39.54 0.14 -6.88
N SER A 328 -40.87 -0.04 -6.85
CA SER A 328 -41.67 -0.38 -8.04
C SER A 328 -41.80 0.77 -9.05
N ASP A 329 -41.48 1.98 -8.67
CA ASP A 329 -41.45 3.19 -9.50
C ASP A 329 -40.07 3.43 -10.16
N ILE A 330 -39.09 2.58 -9.88
CA ILE A 330 -37.74 2.68 -10.46
C ILE A 330 -37.55 1.60 -11.54
N ASP A 331 -37.06 2.03 -12.69
CA ASP A 331 -36.69 1.15 -13.80
C ASP A 331 -35.26 0.63 -13.59
N TYR A 332 -35.14 -0.66 -13.19
CA TYR A 332 -33.87 -1.31 -12.94
C TYR A 332 -33.32 -2.03 -14.17
N GLU A 333 -32.03 -1.92 -14.39
CA GLU A 333 -31.30 -2.82 -15.28
C GLU A 333 -31.18 -4.20 -14.62
N VAL A 334 -31.66 -5.24 -15.27
CA VAL A 334 -31.60 -6.61 -14.74
C VAL A 334 -30.37 -7.33 -15.24
N VAL A 335 -29.67 -7.98 -14.32
CA VAL A 335 -28.50 -8.80 -14.63
C VAL A 335 -28.95 -10.27 -14.70
N ARG A 336 -28.73 -10.90 -15.85
CA ARG A 336 -29.12 -12.29 -16.07
C ARG A 336 -28.52 -13.23 -15.02
N PRO A 337 -29.32 -14.05 -14.32
CA PRO A 337 -28.80 -15.07 -13.43
C PRO A 337 -28.03 -16.11 -14.18
N ILE A 338 -26.80 -16.39 -13.75
CA ILE A 338 -25.90 -17.31 -14.44
C ILE A 338 -26.45 -18.74 -14.54
N PHE A 339 -27.21 -19.16 -13.53
CA PHE A 339 -27.84 -20.47 -13.48
C PHE A 339 -29.08 -20.61 -14.35
N TRP A 340 -29.59 -19.53 -14.95
CA TRP A 340 -30.71 -19.55 -15.88
C TRP A 340 -30.21 -19.29 -17.31
N SER A 341 -29.23 -20.08 -17.72
CA SER A 341 -28.63 -20.03 -19.06
C SER A 341 -29.01 -21.27 -19.91
N PRO A 342 -29.16 -21.12 -21.24
CA PRO A 342 -29.27 -22.26 -22.15
C PRO A 342 -28.06 -23.18 -22.09
N GLU A 343 -26.89 -22.64 -21.74
CA GLU A 343 -25.62 -23.32 -21.68
C GLU A 343 -25.35 -23.99 -20.33
N SER A 344 -26.19 -23.69 -19.30
CA SER A 344 -26.08 -24.35 -18.00
C SER A 344 -26.54 -25.81 -18.13
N PRO A 345 -25.69 -26.77 -17.72
CA PRO A 345 -26.14 -28.17 -17.68
C PRO A 345 -27.34 -28.33 -16.73
N ASP A 346 -27.73 -29.50 -16.36
CA ASP A 346 -28.94 -29.94 -15.63
C ASP A 346 -29.69 -28.94 -14.74
N GLU A 347 -29.04 -27.91 -14.23
CA GLU A 347 -29.58 -26.93 -13.29
C GLU A 347 -30.43 -25.86 -13.98
N GLY A 348 -30.04 -25.41 -15.16
CA GLY A 348 -30.87 -24.57 -15.99
C GLY A 348 -32.23 -25.22 -16.29
N GLN A 349 -32.24 -26.55 -16.37
CA GLN A 349 -33.46 -27.32 -16.58
C GLN A 349 -34.43 -27.23 -15.40
N ARG A 350 -33.93 -27.19 -14.15
CA ARG A 350 -34.79 -27.07 -12.96
C ARG A 350 -35.46 -25.69 -12.89
N ILE A 351 -34.73 -24.61 -13.14
CA ILE A 351 -35.33 -23.27 -13.20
C ILE A 351 -36.32 -23.18 -14.39
N LYS A 352 -35.96 -23.74 -15.56
CA LYS A 352 -36.83 -23.79 -16.74
C LYS A 352 -38.15 -24.53 -16.50
N GLN A 353 -38.16 -25.55 -15.66
CA GLN A 353 -39.41 -26.27 -15.31
C GLN A 353 -40.42 -25.33 -14.61
N PHE A 354 -39.96 -24.33 -13.87
CA PHE A 354 -40.83 -23.40 -13.13
C PHE A 354 -41.09 -22.12 -13.89
N TYR A 355 -40.08 -21.53 -14.51
CA TYR A 355 -40.15 -20.19 -15.12
C TYR A 355 -40.11 -20.22 -16.66
N GLY A 356 -39.78 -21.40 -17.28
CA GLY A 356 -39.62 -21.53 -18.72
C GLY A 356 -38.27 -21.02 -19.20
N GLU A 357 -38.15 -20.81 -20.52
CA GLU A 357 -36.95 -20.25 -21.12
C GLU A 357 -36.72 -18.82 -20.64
N TYR A 358 -35.42 -18.47 -20.51
CA TYR A 358 -35.00 -17.12 -20.13
C TYR A 358 -35.28 -16.12 -21.26
N SER A 359 -35.77 -14.94 -20.91
CA SER A 359 -35.63 -13.71 -21.70
C SER A 359 -35.52 -12.53 -20.76
N ASP A 360 -34.82 -11.47 -21.21
CA ASP A 360 -34.64 -10.25 -20.41
C ASP A 360 -36.00 -9.64 -20.05
N GLU A 361 -36.93 -9.61 -20.97
CA GLU A 361 -38.28 -9.12 -20.75
C GLU A 361 -39.03 -9.89 -19.66
N LYS A 362 -38.92 -11.24 -19.68
CA LYS A 362 -39.56 -12.09 -18.65
C LYS A 362 -38.91 -11.88 -17.30
N TYR A 363 -37.58 -11.83 -17.26
CA TYR A 363 -36.88 -11.65 -16.00
C TYR A 363 -37.14 -10.28 -15.40
N LYS A 364 -37.14 -9.22 -16.21
CA LYS A 364 -37.52 -7.88 -15.79
C LYS A 364 -38.93 -7.85 -15.21
N PHE A 365 -39.90 -8.45 -15.90
CA PHE A 365 -41.29 -8.58 -15.40
C PHE A 365 -41.32 -9.32 -14.05
N MET A 366 -40.55 -10.38 -13.87
CA MET A 366 -40.50 -11.11 -12.61
C MET A 366 -39.92 -10.24 -11.48
N ILE A 367 -38.84 -9.53 -11.72
CA ILE A 367 -38.23 -8.59 -10.76
C ILE A 367 -39.22 -7.50 -10.36
N GLU A 368 -39.86 -6.83 -11.32
CA GLU A 368 -40.88 -5.78 -11.06
C GLU A 368 -42.07 -6.33 -10.26
N THR A 369 -42.52 -7.53 -10.59
CA THR A 369 -43.64 -8.17 -9.85
C THR A 369 -43.23 -8.54 -8.44
N PHE A 370 -42.00 -8.97 -8.25
CA PHE A 370 -41.47 -9.31 -6.94
C PHE A 370 -41.28 -8.08 -6.07
N ILE A 371 -40.73 -6.99 -6.63
CA ILE A 371 -40.58 -5.72 -5.93
C ILE A 371 -41.95 -5.21 -5.43
N LYS A 372 -42.97 -5.21 -6.29
CA LYS A 372 -44.30 -4.82 -5.88
C LYS A 372 -44.88 -5.64 -4.73
N LYS A 373 -44.62 -6.94 -4.70
CA LYS A 373 -45.00 -7.81 -3.58
C LYS A 373 -44.27 -7.43 -2.30
N GLN A 374 -42.97 -7.24 -2.35
CA GLN A 374 -42.14 -6.93 -1.17
C GLN A 374 -42.46 -5.53 -0.61
N GLU A 375 -42.62 -4.55 -1.50
CA GLU A 375 -43.02 -3.19 -1.14
C GLU A 375 -44.38 -3.16 -0.45
N ALA A 376 -45.38 -3.86 -1.01
CA ALA A 376 -46.71 -3.97 -0.40
C ALA A 376 -46.72 -4.67 0.96
N ALA A 377 -45.75 -5.56 1.21
CA ALA A 377 -45.59 -6.28 2.45
C ALA A 377 -44.64 -5.54 3.43
N ASN A 378 -44.07 -4.41 3.04
CA ASN A 378 -43.01 -3.71 3.76
C ASN A 378 -41.84 -4.63 4.13
N GLN A 379 -41.40 -5.45 3.17
CA GLN A 379 -40.33 -6.42 3.33
C GLN A 379 -39.14 -6.05 2.44
N PRO A 380 -37.93 -6.44 2.82
CA PRO A 380 -36.77 -6.22 1.98
C PRO A 380 -36.86 -7.06 0.70
N PHE A 381 -36.21 -6.56 -0.36
CA PHE A 381 -36.03 -7.32 -1.59
C PHE A 381 -34.95 -8.40 -1.37
N ILE A 382 -35.33 -9.68 -1.42
CA ILE A 382 -34.44 -10.82 -1.30
C ILE A 382 -34.56 -11.68 -2.56
N LEU A 383 -33.71 -11.46 -3.53
CA LEU A 383 -33.73 -12.15 -4.83
C LEU A 383 -33.70 -13.69 -4.69
N LEU A 384 -33.04 -14.17 -3.65
CA LEU A 384 -32.92 -15.60 -3.35
C LEU A 384 -34.27 -16.29 -3.13
N GLU A 385 -35.27 -15.58 -2.67
CA GLU A 385 -36.61 -16.16 -2.50
C GLU A 385 -37.21 -16.61 -3.84
N MET A 386 -36.90 -15.92 -4.94
CA MET A 386 -37.31 -16.33 -6.29
C MET A 386 -36.52 -17.53 -6.82
N PHE A 387 -35.26 -17.64 -6.38
CA PHE A 387 -34.31 -18.66 -6.81
C PHE A 387 -33.69 -19.37 -5.60
N PRO A 388 -34.45 -20.14 -4.83
CA PRO A 388 -33.99 -20.79 -3.62
C PRO A 388 -33.09 -21.99 -3.94
N ILE A 389 -31.91 -21.73 -4.49
CA ILE A 389 -30.95 -22.71 -4.94
C ILE A 389 -29.57 -22.42 -4.36
N LYS A 390 -28.79 -23.47 -4.17
CA LYS A 390 -27.39 -23.39 -3.77
C LYS A 390 -26.54 -24.27 -4.65
N TYR A 391 -25.33 -23.83 -4.90
CA TYR A 391 -24.33 -24.58 -5.65
C TYR A 391 -23.41 -25.34 -4.70
N ASN A 392 -23.14 -26.58 -4.99
CA ASN A 392 -22.19 -27.40 -4.27
C ASN A 392 -20.91 -27.54 -5.11
N ASN A 393 -19.87 -26.82 -4.74
CA ASN A 393 -18.59 -26.82 -5.44
C ASN A 393 -17.92 -28.20 -5.48
N SER A 394 -18.14 -29.04 -4.47
CA SER A 394 -17.51 -30.36 -4.39
C SER A 394 -18.13 -31.36 -5.34
N SER A 395 -19.42 -31.24 -5.64
CA SER A 395 -20.17 -32.13 -6.51
C SER A 395 -20.53 -31.51 -7.86
N ASN A 396 -20.28 -30.21 -8.02
CA ASN A 396 -20.67 -29.44 -9.20
C ASN A 396 -22.18 -29.50 -9.50
N VAL A 397 -23.00 -29.58 -8.44
CA VAL A 397 -24.47 -29.75 -8.54
C VAL A 397 -25.18 -28.58 -7.87
N ILE A 398 -26.20 -28.04 -8.53
CA ILE A 398 -27.17 -27.12 -7.95
C ILE A 398 -28.31 -27.94 -7.30
N SER A 399 -28.68 -27.54 -6.10
CA SER A 399 -29.80 -28.09 -5.34
C SER A 399 -30.71 -27.00 -4.83
N PHE A 400 -31.96 -27.37 -4.51
CA PHE A 400 -32.83 -26.42 -3.82
C PHE A 400 -32.33 -26.16 -2.39
N ASP A 401 -32.29 -24.90 -2.03
CA ASP A 401 -31.93 -24.47 -0.68
C ASP A 401 -33.19 -24.47 0.21
N THR A 402 -33.26 -25.45 1.09
CA THR A 402 -34.38 -25.62 2.01
C THR A 402 -34.44 -24.56 3.11
N GLU A 403 -33.34 -23.88 3.39
CA GLU A 403 -33.29 -22.82 4.40
C GLU A 403 -34.05 -21.56 3.95
N VAL A 404 -34.15 -21.35 2.64
CA VAL A 404 -34.92 -20.25 2.03
C VAL A 404 -36.21 -20.73 1.37
N GLY A 405 -36.79 -21.85 1.85
CA GLY A 405 -38.06 -22.35 1.40
C GLY A 405 -38.01 -23.38 0.26
N GLY A 406 -36.87 -23.54 -0.40
CA GLY A 406 -36.65 -24.58 -1.42
C GLY A 406 -37.69 -24.60 -2.53
N ILE A 407 -38.11 -25.83 -2.91
CA ILE A 407 -39.08 -26.01 -4.00
C ILE A 407 -40.46 -25.37 -3.72
N ASN A 408 -40.84 -25.18 -2.47
CA ASN A 408 -42.11 -24.54 -2.14
C ASN A 408 -42.08 -23.06 -2.46
N SER A 409 -40.98 -22.38 -2.14
CA SER A 409 -40.80 -20.97 -2.46
C SER A 409 -40.85 -20.72 -3.97
N ILE A 410 -40.13 -21.49 -4.77
CA ILE A 410 -40.15 -21.31 -6.24
C ILE A 410 -41.54 -21.54 -6.83
N ARG A 411 -42.34 -22.49 -6.28
CA ARG A 411 -43.72 -22.72 -6.71
C ARG A 411 -44.64 -21.55 -6.34
N GLU A 412 -44.47 -20.95 -5.18
CA GLU A 412 -45.25 -19.79 -4.78
C GLU A 412 -44.95 -18.61 -5.68
N TYR A 413 -43.71 -18.33 -5.98
CA TYR A 413 -43.32 -17.28 -6.92
C TYR A 413 -43.75 -17.57 -8.36
N GLN A 414 -43.66 -18.82 -8.81
CA GLN A 414 -44.26 -19.20 -10.10
C GLN A 414 -45.73 -18.83 -10.17
N LYS A 415 -46.49 -19.14 -9.12
CA LYS A 415 -47.91 -18.83 -9.06
C LYS A 415 -48.15 -17.29 -9.05
N LEU A 416 -47.33 -16.56 -8.31
CA LEU A 416 -47.37 -15.10 -8.28
C LEU A 416 -47.19 -14.51 -9.68
N PHE A 417 -46.12 -14.93 -10.38
CA PHE A 417 -45.81 -14.42 -11.71
C PHE A 417 -46.86 -14.83 -12.75
N LYS A 418 -47.38 -16.04 -12.71
CA LYS A 418 -48.47 -16.47 -13.56
C LYS A 418 -49.74 -15.65 -13.35
N ASN A 419 -50.08 -15.31 -12.12
CA ASN A 419 -51.27 -14.51 -11.81
C ASN A 419 -51.06 -13.07 -12.30
N ALA A 420 -49.91 -12.47 -12.05
CA ALA A 420 -49.58 -11.13 -12.53
C ALA A 420 -49.61 -11.06 -14.08
N TYR A 421 -49.02 -12.06 -14.74
CA TYR A 421 -49.01 -12.18 -16.19
C TYR A 421 -50.41 -12.27 -16.78
N LYS A 422 -51.28 -13.11 -16.18
CA LYS A 422 -52.69 -13.25 -16.62
C LYS A 422 -53.56 -11.99 -16.40
N SER A 423 -53.13 -11.15 -15.45
CA SER A 423 -53.87 -9.89 -15.17
C SER A 423 -53.51 -8.76 -16.15
N ALA A 424 -52.43 -8.94 -16.94
CA ALA A 424 -52.07 -8.00 -17.99
C ALA A 424 -52.97 -8.20 -19.25
N PRO A 425 -53.18 -7.18 -20.08
CA PRO A 425 -53.88 -7.31 -21.35
C PRO A 425 -53.19 -8.36 -22.26
N ALA A 426 -53.98 -9.09 -23.02
CA ALA A 426 -53.45 -10.10 -23.94
C ALA A 426 -52.49 -9.44 -24.95
N GLY A 427 -51.32 -10.08 -25.13
CA GLY A 427 -50.27 -9.59 -26.03
C GLY A 427 -49.36 -8.52 -25.46
N THR A 428 -49.48 -8.20 -24.16
CA THR A 428 -48.59 -7.23 -23.51
C THR A 428 -47.11 -7.72 -23.48
N TYR A 429 -46.91 -9.03 -23.35
CA TYR A 429 -45.58 -9.63 -23.19
C TYR A 429 -45.30 -10.66 -24.28
N GLY A 430 -44.04 -10.67 -24.77
CA GLY A 430 -43.57 -11.62 -25.78
C GLY A 430 -43.14 -12.99 -25.24
N PHE A 431 -43.40 -13.31 -23.97
CA PHE A 431 -43.01 -14.56 -23.30
C PHE A 431 -44.24 -15.26 -22.67
N THR A 432 -44.02 -16.49 -22.22
CA THR A 432 -45.03 -17.29 -21.48
C THR A 432 -44.41 -17.97 -20.26
N PHE A 433 -45.24 -18.32 -19.28
CA PHE A 433 -44.84 -19.18 -18.16
C PHE A 433 -45.36 -20.60 -18.39
N PRO A 434 -44.55 -21.66 -18.07
CA PRO A 434 -44.94 -23.07 -18.19
C PRO A 434 -46.07 -23.49 -17.26
#